data_cfcd577d2d712090fa1170a44cd182d6
#
_entry.id   cfcd577d2d712090fa1170a44cd182d6
#
_cell.length_a   1.000
_cell.length_b   1.000
_cell.length_c   1.000
_cell.angle_alpha   90.00
_cell.angle_beta   90.00
_cell.angle_gamma   90.00
#
_symmetry.space_group_name_H-M   'P 1'
#
loop_
_entity.id
_entity.type
_entity.pdbx_description
1 polymer ?
#
loop_
_entity_poly.entity_id
_entity_poly.type
_entity_poly.pdbx_seq_one_letter_code
_entity_poly.pdbx_strand_id
1 'polypeptide(L)'
;MLERESNFKARLLAVMRLKISTLEPYHEFAGVLFKTAADPHSPLNPFAHDSAPVRRDSIRLFEGLVRDTKARIPDELRAELPYLLWLYHMGIILFWIHDSSAKSARTYRLIEQTVELLDKLISLASNPLMRPVRKRALKLVSELRDLELAET
;
A
#
# COMPACT_ATOMS: atom_id res chain seq x y z
N MET A 1 9.44 18.26 -8.87
CA MET A 1 9.79 17.09 -9.71
C MET A 1 8.64 16.09 -9.85
N LEU A 2 7.81 15.90 -8.83
CA LEU A 2 6.61 15.03 -8.89
C LEU A 2 5.44 15.62 -9.69
N GLU A 3 5.40 16.90 -9.95
CA GLU A 3 4.29 17.59 -10.65
C GLU A 3 4.21 17.33 -12.16
N ARG A 4 5.23 16.76 -12.77
CA ARG A 4 5.26 16.51 -14.23
C ARG A 4 4.84 15.12 -14.66
N GLU A 5 4.78 14.14 -13.74
CA GLU A 5 4.38 12.79 -14.09
C GLU A 5 2.90 12.55 -13.75
N SER A 6 2.05 12.74 -14.74
CA SER A 6 0.62 12.40 -14.65
C SER A 6 0.36 10.88 -14.68
N ASN A 7 1.41 10.08 -14.71
CA ASN A 7 1.33 8.62 -14.79
C ASN A 7 1.29 8.03 -13.37
N PHE A 8 0.18 7.39 -13.01
CA PHE A 8 -0.03 6.70 -11.74
C PHE A 8 1.12 5.73 -11.39
N LYS A 9 1.55 4.92 -12.36
CA LYS A 9 2.64 3.95 -12.20
C LYS A 9 3.93 4.61 -11.74
N ALA A 10 4.37 5.66 -12.43
CA ALA A 10 5.62 6.35 -12.11
C ALA A 10 5.57 7.03 -10.73
N ARG A 11 4.44 7.62 -10.37
CA ARG A 11 4.23 8.23 -9.05
C ARG A 11 4.21 7.20 -7.93
N LEU A 12 3.52 6.08 -8.13
CA LEU A 12 3.50 5.00 -7.15
C LEU A 12 4.90 4.42 -6.96
N LEU A 13 5.63 4.17 -8.05
CA LEU A 13 7.00 3.69 -7.99
C LEU A 13 7.92 4.65 -7.21
N ALA A 14 7.81 5.95 -7.46
CA ALA A 14 8.59 6.97 -6.77
C ALA A 14 8.29 7.01 -5.26
N VAL A 15 6.99 6.96 -4.88
CA VAL A 15 6.56 6.93 -3.49
C VAL A 15 7.08 5.67 -2.78
N MET A 16 6.94 4.50 -3.38
CA MET A 16 7.38 3.24 -2.77
C MET A 16 8.90 3.21 -2.57
N ARG A 17 9.67 3.65 -3.56
CA ARG A 17 11.13 3.75 -3.46
C ARG A 17 11.55 4.74 -2.36
N LEU A 18 10.91 5.91 -2.31
CA LEU A 18 11.20 6.92 -1.29
C LEU A 18 10.94 6.38 0.12
N LYS A 19 9.81 5.69 0.32
CA LYS A 19 9.48 5.09 1.62
C LYS A 19 10.53 4.09 2.08
N ILE A 20 10.96 3.18 1.22
CA ILE A 20 11.99 2.19 1.57
C ILE A 20 13.34 2.86 1.81
N SER A 21 13.78 3.79 0.96
CA SER A 21 15.05 4.49 1.14
C SER A 21 15.12 5.29 2.45
N THR A 22 13.99 5.86 2.88
CA THR A 22 13.87 6.56 4.16
C THR A 22 13.99 5.61 5.36
N LEU A 23 13.55 4.36 5.20
CA LEU A 23 13.61 3.33 6.24
C LEU A 23 14.95 2.57 6.29
N GLU A 24 15.75 2.60 5.21
CA GLU A 24 17.00 1.83 5.11
C GLU A 24 17.96 1.99 6.31
N PRO A 25 18.19 3.18 6.87
CA PRO A 25 19.05 3.34 8.03
C PRO A 25 18.57 2.59 9.28
N TYR A 26 17.29 2.19 9.31
CA TYR A 26 16.64 1.55 10.44
C TYR A 26 16.32 0.06 10.20
N HIS A 27 16.94 -0.56 9.19
CA HIS A 27 16.61 -1.93 8.78
C HIS A 27 16.71 -2.96 9.91
N GLU A 28 17.81 -2.93 10.67
CA GLU A 28 18.00 -3.85 11.82
C GLU A 28 16.98 -3.60 12.93
N PHE A 29 16.72 -2.34 13.23
CA PHE A 29 15.72 -1.94 14.22
C PHE A 29 14.31 -2.35 13.78
N ALA A 30 13.98 -2.20 12.51
CA ALA A 30 12.69 -2.61 11.95
C ALA A 30 12.44 -4.11 12.12
N GLY A 31 13.48 -4.94 11.98
CA GLY A 31 13.39 -6.38 12.22
C GLY A 31 13.03 -6.74 13.67
N VAL A 32 13.59 -6.02 14.64
CA VAL A 32 13.26 -6.18 16.07
C VAL A 32 11.85 -5.68 16.35
N LEU A 33 11.50 -4.51 15.82
CA LEU A 33 10.19 -3.88 16.00
C LEU A 33 9.06 -4.75 15.42
N PHE A 34 9.32 -5.39 14.29
CA PHE A 34 8.35 -6.26 13.62
C PHE A 34 7.95 -7.45 14.50
N LYS A 35 8.87 -8.05 15.22
CA LYS A 35 8.56 -9.15 16.13
C LYS A 35 7.54 -8.73 17.20
N THR A 36 7.66 -7.51 17.72
CA THR A 36 6.71 -6.94 18.67
C THR A 36 5.40 -6.55 18.00
N ALA A 37 5.47 -5.96 16.80
CA ALA A 37 4.32 -5.52 16.05
C ALA A 37 3.47 -6.69 15.49
N ALA A 38 4.04 -7.88 15.35
CA ALA A 38 3.33 -9.08 14.92
C ALA A 38 2.41 -9.66 16.01
N ASP A 39 2.58 -9.27 17.26
CA ASP A 39 1.67 -9.66 18.34
C ASP A 39 0.33 -8.90 18.14
N PRO A 40 -0.82 -9.61 18.05
CA PRO A 40 -2.13 -8.97 17.93
C PRO A 40 -2.48 -7.99 19.06
N HIS A 41 -1.93 -8.21 20.26
CA HIS A 41 -2.17 -7.37 21.44
C HIS A 41 -1.16 -6.23 21.58
N SER A 42 -0.19 -6.12 20.70
CA SER A 42 0.80 -5.06 20.74
C SER A 42 0.21 -3.72 20.30
N PRO A 43 0.44 -2.61 21.01
CA PRO A 43 0.08 -1.29 20.56
C PRO A 43 0.83 -0.86 19.28
N LEU A 44 1.89 -1.57 18.93
CA LEU A 44 2.68 -1.36 17.70
C LEU A 44 2.15 -2.15 16.50
N ASN A 45 1.14 -3.00 16.70
CA ASN A 45 0.49 -3.70 15.59
C ASN A 45 -0.14 -2.68 14.64
N PRO A 46 0.16 -2.72 13.33
CA PRO A 46 -0.36 -1.75 12.36
C PRO A 46 -1.89 -1.69 12.28
N PHE A 47 -2.57 -2.77 12.67
CA PHE A 47 -4.02 -2.89 12.70
C PHE A 47 -4.63 -2.53 14.06
N ALA A 48 -3.82 -2.36 15.11
CA ALA A 48 -4.29 -1.97 16.42
C ALA A 48 -4.91 -0.57 16.43
N HIS A 49 -5.80 -0.32 17.40
CA HIS A 49 -6.42 0.98 17.64
C HIS A 49 -5.38 2.08 17.85
N ASP A 50 -4.37 1.81 18.65
CA ASP A 50 -3.31 2.77 19.00
C ASP A 50 -2.48 3.20 17.78
N SER A 51 -2.42 2.35 16.74
CA SER A 51 -1.75 2.64 15.48
C SER A 51 -2.66 3.39 14.46
N ALA A 52 -3.93 3.60 14.77
CA ALA A 52 -4.89 4.21 13.86
C ALA A 52 -4.48 5.61 13.35
N PRO A 53 -3.90 6.53 14.15
CA PRO A 53 -3.44 7.82 13.62
C PRO A 53 -2.35 7.67 12.56
N VAL A 54 -1.33 6.84 12.82
CA VAL A 54 -0.22 6.60 11.89
C VAL A 54 -0.73 5.90 10.61
N ARG A 55 -1.63 4.92 10.78
CA ARG A 55 -2.28 4.25 9.65
C ARG A 55 -3.05 5.23 8.77
N ARG A 56 -3.87 6.12 9.36
CA ARG A 56 -4.62 7.14 8.63
C ARG A 56 -3.70 8.08 7.86
N ASP A 57 -2.61 8.54 8.45
CA ASP A 57 -1.67 9.43 7.79
C ASP A 57 -0.97 8.73 6.61
N SER A 58 -0.63 7.46 6.76
CA SER A 58 -0.10 6.65 5.67
C SER A 58 -1.10 6.45 4.54
N ILE A 59 -2.38 6.21 4.84
CA ILE A 59 -3.45 6.07 3.83
C ILE A 59 -3.69 7.40 3.11
N ARG A 60 -3.67 8.54 3.81
CA ARG A 60 -3.81 9.88 3.21
C ARG A 60 -2.76 10.17 2.14
N LEU A 61 -1.55 9.66 2.30
CA LEU A 61 -0.52 9.76 1.25
C LEU A 61 -0.99 9.09 -0.04
N PHE A 62 -1.57 7.90 0.05
CA PHE A 62 -2.09 7.18 -1.10
C PHE A 62 -3.38 7.80 -1.65
N GLU A 63 -4.22 8.41 -0.79
CA GLU A 63 -5.38 9.20 -1.24
C GLU A 63 -4.94 10.36 -2.14
N GLY A 64 -3.89 11.08 -1.75
CA GLY A 64 -3.30 12.14 -2.58
C GLY A 64 -2.81 11.61 -3.92
N LEU A 65 -2.13 10.46 -3.93
CA LEU A 65 -1.63 9.83 -5.15
C LEU A 65 -2.78 9.43 -6.08
N VAL A 66 -3.84 8.84 -5.55
CA VAL A 66 -5.01 8.39 -6.32
C VAL A 66 -5.85 9.58 -6.81
N ARG A 67 -6.04 10.61 -5.97
CA ARG A 67 -6.78 11.83 -6.32
C ARG A 67 -6.14 12.57 -7.49
N ASP A 68 -4.84 12.70 -7.46
CA ASP A 68 -4.09 13.54 -8.40
C ASP A 68 -3.73 12.79 -9.71
N THR A 69 -4.14 11.53 -9.84
CA THR A 69 -3.93 10.79 -11.08
C THR A 69 -4.95 11.16 -12.15
N LYS A 70 -4.49 11.24 -13.40
CA LYS A 70 -5.35 11.40 -14.58
C LYS A 70 -5.90 10.07 -15.11
N ALA A 71 -5.52 8.95 -14.51
CA ALA A 71 -6.03 7.64 -14.89
C ALA A 71 -7.54 7.56 -14.68
N ARG A 72 -8.24 6.93 -15.62
CA ARG A 72 -9.68 6.66 -15.51
C ARG A 72 -9.90 5.47 -14.59
N ILE A 73 -10.09 5.76 -13.31
CA ILE A 73 -10.39 4.77 -12.29
C ILE A 73 -11.86 4.96 -11.87
N PRO A 74 -12.68 3.91 -11.91
CA PRO A 74 -14.07 3.99 -11.43
C PRO A 74 -14.15 4.46 -9.98
N ASP A 75 -15.17 5.24 -9.63
CA ASP A 75 -15.30 5.86 -8.30
C ASP A 75 -15.29 4.84 -7.17
N GLU A 76 -15.95 3.70 -7.37
CA GLU A 76 -15.98 2.60 -6.41
C GLU A 76 -14.58 1.98 -6.15
N LEU A 77 -13.74 1.87 -7.17
CA LEU A 77 -12.36 1.41 -7.03
C LEU A 77 -11.49 2.52 -6.45
N ARG A 78 -11.69 3.75 -6.87
CA ARG A 78 -10.96 4.93 -6.39
C ARG A 78 -11.12 5.12 -4.88
N ALA A 79 -12.29 4.81 -4.33
CA ALA A 79 -12.58 4.91 -2.90
C ALA A 79 -11.77 3.89 -2.06
N GLU A 80 -11.61 2.67 -2.54
CA GLU A 80 -10.91 1.60 -1.82
C GLU A 80 -9.41 1.52 -2.11
N LEU A 81 -8.97 2.08 -3.23
CA LEU A 81 -7.59 1.96 -3.71
C LEU A 81 -6.53 2.49 -2.72
N PRO A 82 -6.72 3.61 -2.00
CA PRO A 82 -5.74 4.06 -1.00
C PRO A 82 -5.48 3.04 0.11
N TYR A 83 -6.53 2.39 0.61
CA TYR A 83 -6.40 1.34 1.61
C TYR A 83 -5.67 0.11 1.05
N LEU A 84 -5.99 -0.32 -0.16
CA LEU A 84 -5.31 -1.43 -0.84
C LEU A 84 -3.83 -1.13 -1.09
N LEU A 85 -3.50 0.11 -1.46
CA LEU A 85 -2.10 0.54 -1.63
C LEU A 85 -1.34 0.60 -0.31
N TRP A 86 -2.02 0.96 0.79
CA TRP A 86 -1.45 0.87 2.12
C TRP A 86 -1.15 -0.59 2.50
N LEU A 87 -2.07 -1.53 2.28
CA LEU A 87 -1.83 -2.96 2.51
C LEU A 87 -0.67 -3.49 1.65
N TYR A 88 -0.62 -3.11 0.38
CA TYR A 88 0.50 -3.43 -0.50
C TYR A 88 1.84 -2.90 0.07
N HIS A 89 1.85 -1.66 0.53
CA HIS A 89 3.02 -1.05 1.17
C HIS A 89 3.46 -1.83 2.42
N MET A 90 2.51 -2.26 3.26
CA MET A 90 2.81 -3.10 4.43
C MET A 90 3.44 -4.43 4.02
N GLY A 91 2.96 -5.05 2.94
CA GLY A 91 3.56 -6.26 2.38
C GLY A 91 4.99 -6.04 1.88
N ILE A 92 5.28 -4.90 1.26
CA ILE A 92 6.64 -4.53 0.83
C ILE A 92 7.55 -4.30 2.04
N ILE A 93 7.08 -3.65 3.10
CA ILE A 93 7.87 -3.48 4.35
C ILE A 93 8.18 -4.85 4.95
N LEU A 94 7.22 -5.74 5.00
CA LEU A 94 7.42 -7.11 5.51
C LEU A 94 8.49 -7.85 4.71
N PHE A 95 8.46 -7.76 3.38
CA PHE A 95 9.50 -8.35 2.53
C PHE A 95 10.86 -7.70 2.77
N TRP A 96 10.90 -6.36 2.85
CA TRP A 96 12.13 -5.59 3.06
C TRP A 96 12.82 -5.94 4.38
N ILE A 97 12.07 -6.12 5.47
CA ILE A 97 12.62 -6.53 6.78
C ILE A 97 13.41 -7.85 6.67
N HIS A 98 13.00 -8.75 5.80
CA HIS A 98 13.63 -10.05 5.56
C HIS A 98 14.64 -10.04 4.40
N ASP A 99 14.83 -8.88 3.74
CA ASP A 99 15.75 -8.76 2.62
C ASP A 99 17.20 -8.57 3.11
N SER A 100 18.01 -9.60 2.95
CA SER A 100 19.44 -9.59 3.27
C SER A 100 20.34 -9.21 2.08
N SER A 101 19.76 -8.81 0.95
CA SER A 101 20.56 -8.43 -0.22
C SER A 101 21.23 -7.06 -0.04
N ALA A 102 22.36 -6.86 -0.71
CA ALA A 102 23.08 -5.60 -0.65
C ALA A 102 22.19 -4.42 -1.05
N LYS A 103 22.07 -3.42 -0.15
CA LYS A 103 21.25 -2.22 -0.36
C LYS A 103 19.78 -2.55 -0.71
N SER A 104 19.23 -3.61 -0.13
CA SER A 104 17.84 -4.05 -0.36
C SER A 104 17.49 -4.22 -1.85
N ALA A 105 18.44 -4.68 -2.65
CA ALA A 105 18.30 -4.76 -4.11
C ALA A 105 17.10 -5.62 -4.54
N ARG A 106 16.79 -6.70 -3.79
CA ARG A 106 15.65 -7.58 -4.06
C ARG A 106 14.33 -6.88 -3.81
N THR A 107 14.26 -6.06 -2.76
CA THR A 107 13.08 -5.24 -2.44
C THR A 107 12.81 -4.22 -3.53
N TYR A 108 13.81 -3.49 -4.00
CA TYR A 108 13.63 -2.52 -5.08
C TYR A 108 13.18 -3.19 -6.37
N ARG A 109 13.73 -4.35 -6.70
CA ARG A 109 13.28 -5.14 -7.87
C ARG A 109 11.84 -5.62 -7.71
N LEU A 110 11.45 -6.07 -6.50
CA LEU A 110 10.07 -6.45 -6.21
C LEU A 110 9.12 -5.28 -6.42
N ILE A 111 9.46 -4.09 -5.90
CA ILE A 111 8.66 -2.88 -6.10
C ILE A 111 8.45 -2.58 -7.59
N GLU A 112 9.52 -2.61 -8.38
CA GLU A 112 9.44 -2.34 -9.82
C GLU A 112 8.47 -3.28 -10.53
N GLN A 113 8.60 -4.58 -10.28
CA GLN A 113 7.76 -5.59 -10.92
C GLN A 113 6.32 -5.57 -10.44
N THR A 114 6.10 -5.38 -9.13
CA THR A 114 4.75 -5.38 -8.57
C THR A 114 4.00 -4.08 -8.85
N VAL A 115 4.66 -2.93 -8.93
CA VAL A 115 4.03 -1.67 -9.36
C VAL A 115 3.57 -1.77 -10.81
N GLU A 116 4.36 -2.40 -11.69
CA GLU A 116 3.93 -2.65 -13.07
C GLU A 116 2.70 -3.57 -13.14
N LEU A 117 2.70 -4.63 -12.33
CA LEU A 117 1.55 -5.52 -12.24
C LEU A 117 0.31 -4.82 -11.70
N LEU A 118 0.45 -4.00 -10.65
CA LEU A 118 -0.65 -3.23 -10.08
C LEU A 118 -1.26 -2.26 -11.09
N ASP A 119 -0.44 -1.57 -11.87
CA ASP A 119 -0.92 -0.67 -12.92
C ASP A 119 -1.78 -1.42 -13.96
N LYS A 120 -1.34 -2.59 -14.39
CA LYS A 120 -2.09 -3.46 -15.29
C LYS A 120 -3.39 -3.98 -14.64
N LEU A 121 -3.35 -4.38 -13.37
CA LEU A 121 -4.53 -4.86 -12.64
C LEU A 121 -5.57 -3.75 -12.45
N ILE A 122 -5.13 -2.53 -12.13
CA ILE A 122 -6.03 -1.38 -12.00
C ILE A 122 -6.67 -1.05 -13.35
N SER A 123 -5.90 -1.07 -14.43
CA SER A 123 -6.42 -0.87 -15.79
C SER A 123 -7.45 -1.93 -16.16
N LEU A 124 -7.17 -3.19 -15.88
CA LEU A 124 -8.08 -4.31 -16.11
C LEU A 124 -9.37 -4.17 -15.27
N ALA A 125 -9.21 -3.91 -13.97
CA ALA A 125 -10.34 -3.72 -13.05
C ALA A 125 -11.21 -2.50 -13.42
N SER A 126 -10.64 -1.52 -14.12
CA SER A 126 -11.35 -0.33 -14.60
C SER A 126 -12.18 -0.58 -15.86
N ASN A 127 -11.96 -1.72 -16.53
CA ASN A 127 -12.74 -2.09 -17.71
C ASN A 127 -14.22 -2.31 -17.34
N PRO A 128 -15.18 -1.77 -18.11
CA PRO A 128 -16.62 -1.95 -17.86
C PRO A 128 -17.07 -3.42 -17.78
N LEU A 129 -16.44 -4.31 -18.56
CA LEU A 129 -16.72 -5.75 -18.53
C LEU A 129 -16.37 -6.40 -17.19
N MET A 130 -15.43 -5.82 -16.44
CA MET A 130 -15.02 -6.32 -15.13
C MET A 130 -15.89 -5.79 -13.98
N ARG A 131 -16.92 -4.98 -14.27
CA ARG A 131 -17.79 -4.37 -13.26
C ARG A 131 -18.37 -5.38 -12.25
N PRO A 132 -18.93 -6.54 -12.63
CA PRO A 132 -19.49 -7.48 -11.65
C PRO A 132 -18.42 -8.09 -10.75
N VAL A 133 -17.25 -8.44 -11.30
CA VAL A 133 -16.11 -8.98 -10.54
C VAL A 133 -15.56 -7.92 -9.60
N ARG A 134 -15.33 -6.70 -10.12
CA ARG A 134 -14.86 -5.56 -9.33
C ARG A 134 -15.79 -5.25 -8.14
N LYS A 135 -17.09 -5.16 -8.36
CA LYS A 135 -18.06 -4.91 -7.28
C LYS A 135 -17.99 -5.96 -6.18
N ARG A 136 -17.85 -7.23 -6.56
CA ARG A 136 -17.76 -8.32 -5.59
C ARG A 136 -16.46 -8.27 -4.80
N ALA A 137 -15.34 -8.01 -5.45
CA ALA A 137 -14.05 -7.86 -4.80
C ALA A 137 -14.01 -6.65 -3.85
N LEU A 138 -14.52 -5.49 -4.29
CA LEU A 138 -14.55 -4.28 -3.47
C LEU A 138 -15.50 -4.40 -2.28
N LYS A 139 -16.62 -5.13 -2.42
CA LYS A 139 -17.48 -5.44 -1.30
C LYS A 139 -16.73 -6.24 -0.23
N LEU A 140 -15.98 -7.26 -0.62
CA LEU A 140 -15.14 -8.03 0.30
C LEU A 140 -14.10 -7.13 1.00
N VAL A 141 -13.45 -6.24 0.27
CA VAL A 141 -12.46 -5.31 0.84
C VAL A 141 -13.10 -4.38 1.86
N SER A 142 -14.27 -3.80 1.56
CA SER A 142 -14.97 -2.92 2.49
C SER A 142 -15.43 -3.66 3.75
N GLU A 143 -15.95 -4.87 3.61
CA GLU A 143 -16.34 -5.71 4.76
C GLU A 143 -15.15 -6.02 5.68
N LEU A 144 -13.98 -6.36 5.13
CA LEU A 144 -12.76 -6.60 5.90
C LEU A 144 -12.29 -5.35 6.64
N ARG A 145 -12.29 -4.20 5.96
CA ARG A 145 -11.92 -2.91 6.57
C ARG A 145 -12.89 -2.52 7.69
N ASP A 146 -14.19 -2.73 7.50
CA ASP A 146 -15.22 -2.38 8.47
C ASP A 146 -15.14 -3.29 9.71
N LEU A 147 -14.74 -4.55 9.57
CA LEU A 147 -14.44 -5.44 10.70
C LEU A 147 -13.27 -4.93 11.54
N GLU A 148 -12.20 -4.44 10.92
CA GLU A 148 -11.06 -3.83 11.63
C GLU A 148 -11.49 -2.59 12.45
N LEU A 149 -12.49 -1.84 11.97
CA LEU A 149 -13.02 -0.66 12.66
C LEU A 149 -14.01 -1.01 13.78
N ALA A 150 -14.69 -2.16 13.69
CA ALA A 150 -15.67 -2.60 14.69
C ALA A 150 -15.05 -3.26 15.93
N GLU A 151 -13.84 -3.80 15.80
CA GLU A 151 -13.07 -4.39 16.92
C GLU A 151 -12.32 -3.32 17.75
N THR A 152 -12.49 -2.04 17.44
CA THR A 152 -11.91 -0.87 18.09
C THR A 152 -12.96 -0.04 18.82
#